data_af9ac727396ef02d7938085b59c21838
#
_entry.id   af9ac727396ef02d7938085b59c21838
#
_cell.length_a   1.000
_cell.length_b   1.000
_cell.length_c   1.000
_cell.angle_alpha   90.00
_cell.angle_beta   90.00
_cell.angle_gamma   90.00
#
_symmetry.space_group_name_H-M   'P 1'
#
loop_
_entity.id
_entity.type
_entity.pdbx_description
1 polymer ?
#
loop_
_entity_poly.entity_id
_entity_poly.type
_entity_poly.pdbx_seq_one_letter_code
_entity_poly.pdbx_strand_id
1 'polypeptide(L)'
;MSTLGAEGAPVRDEDLHAYVDGHLDPARRRIVDAYLLTDREAAARVADWTEQNHRLSALFDPVLDEPIPPQITAAIAHGQQQRTPAWTSSWAMRAAASFAILAVGAVLGFGAARYMGGSEDIGLQASLPTEAQTAFKVYVAEKRHAVEVPAAEVDHLTQWLSTKMKTKVRPPDLASLGWTLIGGRLLPSSEGPACLFIYDDKAGRRVMVYLVSNANNEGTTVQFRDQNGVRSLYWLEGPLGYALTGNLDRGDLMPIAAVVKDKMRF
;
A
#
# COMPACT_ATOMS: atom_id res chain seq x y z
N MET A 1 25.91 -21.94 16.46
CA MET A 1 25.77 -22.34 17.87
C MET A 1 24.72 -21.43 18.49
N SER A 2 23.50 -21.94 18.62
CA SER A 2 22.46 -21.49 19.56
C SER A 2 21.15 -22.26 19.26
N THR A 3 21.09 -23.54 19.68
CA THR A 3 19.88 -24.39 19.60
C THR A 3 19.44 -24.86 21.01
N LEU A 4 19.64 -24.02 22.02
CA LEU A 4 19.27 -24.30 23.41
C LEU A 4 18.25 -23.28 23.90
N GLY A 5 16.98 -23.38 23.43
CA GLY A 5 15.93 -22.45 23.86
C GLY A 5 14.49 -22.93 23.66
N ALA A 6 14.25 -24.00 22.90
CA ALA A 6 12.89 -24.39 22.51
C ALA A 6 12.28 -25.55 23.33
N GLU A 7 13.07 -26.31 24.09
CA GLU A 7 12.58 -27.51 24.77
C GLU A 7 11.75 -27.26 26.05
N GLY A 8 11.77 -26.04 26.59
CA GLY A 8 11.03 -25.68 27.80
C GLY A 8 9.92 -24.65 27.63
N ALA A 9 9.70 -24.13 26.42
CA ALA A 9 8.68 -23.13 26.20
C ALA A 9 7.27 -23.74 26.14
N PRO A 10 6.23 -23.04 26.66
CA PRO A 10 4.85 -23.52 26.57
C PRO A 10 4.43 -23.69 25.12
N VAL A 11 3.56 -24.67 24.84
CA VAL A 11 2.98 -24.89 23.51
C VAL A 11 2.08 -23.71 23.16
N ARG A 12 2.27 -23.16 21.96
CA ARG A 12 1.51 -22.03 21.41
C ARG A 12 0.72 -22.46 20.19
N ASP A 13 -0.18 -21.61 19.72
CA ASP A 13 -0.97 -21.89 18.51
C ASP A 13 -0.10 -22.07 17.26
N GLU A 14 1.04 -21.36 17.16
CA GLU A 14 2.00 -21.54 16.07
C GLU A 14 2.57 -22.97 16.03
N ASP A 15 2.81 -23.59 17.21
CA ASP A 15 3.25 -24.97 17.30
C ASP A 15 2.17 -25.95 16.82
N LEU A 16 0.90 -25.68 17.14
CA LEU A 16 -0.22 -26.51 16.71
C LEU A 16 -0.43 -26.44 15.19
N HIS A 17 -0.28 -25.26 14.58
CA HIS A 17 -0.29 -25.12 13.13
C HIS A 17 0.88 -25.86 12.47
N ALA A 18 2.11 -25.64 12.97
CA ALA A 18 3.29 -26.33 12.46
C ALA A 18 3.20 -27.86 12.64
N TYR A 19 2.47 -28.33 13.69
CA TYR A 19 2.19 -29.75 13.89
C TYR A 19 1.31 -30.33 12.80
N VAL A 20 0.21 -29.65 12.46
CA VAL A 20 -0.73 -30.06 11.40
C VAL A 20 -0.05 -30.03 10.04
N ASP A 21 0.81 -29.04 9.79
CA ASP A 21 1.53 -28.88 8.52
C ASP A 21 2.78 -29.78 8.39
N GLY A 22 3.11 -30.54 9.46
CA GLY A 22 4.26 -31.45 9.46
C GLY A 22 5.63 -30.75 9.53
N HIS A 23 5.68 -29.47 9.95
CA HIS A 23 6.89 -28.65 9.96
C HIS A 23 7.58 -28.57 11.32
N LEU A 24 7.12 -29.31 12.33
CA LEU A 24 7.81 -29.37 13.63
C LEU A 24 9.04 -30.28 13.58
N ASP A 25 10.09 -29.82 14.26
CA ASP A 25 11.21 -30.71 14.54
C ASP A 25 10.80 -31.87 15.48
N PRO A 26 11.50 -33.01 15.46
CA PRO A 26 11.10 -34.21 16.22
C PRO A 26 11.07 -34.01 17.74
N ALA A 27 11.86 -33.08 18.28
CA ALA A 27 11.87 -32.82 19.74
C ALA A 27 10.63 -32.02 20.14
N ARG A 28 10.32 -30.93 19.39
CA ARG A 28 9.13 -30.11 19.65
C ARG A 28 7.84 -30.89 19.39
N ARG A 29 7.81 -31.75 18.37
CA ARG A 29 6.66 -32.59 18.06
C ARG A 29 6.26 -33.51 19.28
N ARG A 30 7.24 -34.11 19.94
CA ARG A 30 6.98 -34.92 21.16
C ARG A 30 6.34 -34.10 22.28
N ILE A 31 6.73 -32.85 22.44
CA ILE A 31 6.16 -31.94 23.45
C ILE A 31 4.71 -31.61 23.10
N VAL A 32 4.43 -31.33 21.82
CA VAL A 32 3.06 -31.07 21.34
C VAL A 32 2.21 -32.32 21.45
N ASP A 33 2.73 -33.53 21.12
CA ASP A 33 2.01 -34.79 21.31
C ASP A 33 1.59 -34.98 22.77
N ALA A 34 2.52 -34.75 23.73
CA ALA A 34 2.22 -34.82 25.14
C ALA A 34 1.20 -33.77 25.60
N TYR A 35 1.26 -32.56 25.08
CA TYR A 35 0.31 -31.50 25.36
C TYR A 35 -1.10 -31.83 24.88
N LEU A 36 -1.25 -32.38 23.67
CA LEU A 36 -2.54 -32.76 23.08
C LEU A 36 -3.23 -33.90 23.86
N LEU A 37 -2.49 -34.73 24.64
CA LEU A 37 -3.07 -35.72 25.52
C LEU A 37 -3.74 -35.09 26.75
N THR A 38 -3.32 -33.90 27.17
CA THR A 38 -3.80 -33.22 28.36
C THR A 38 -4.80 -32.11 28.07
N ASP A 39 -4.74 -31.48 26.89
CA ASP A 39 -5.61 -30.40 26.45
C ASP A 39 -6.58 -30.88 25.37
N ARG A 40 -7.81 -31.19 25.78
CA ARG A 40 -8.87 -31.65 24.85
C ARG A 40 -9.31 -30.63 23.85
N GLU A 41 -9.25 -29.34 24.20
CA GLU A 41 -9.64 -28.25 23.28
C GLU A 41 -8.61 -28.07 22.17
N ALA A 42 -7.32 -28.08 22.52
CA ALA A 42 -6.25 -28.06 21.57
C ALA A 42 -6.28 -29.28 20.62
N ALA A 43 -6.54 -30.47 21.18
CA ALA A 43 -6.66 -31.71 20.42
C ALA A 43 -7.84 -31.65 19.43
N ALA A 44 -9.00 -31.10 19.80
CA ALA A 44 -10.14 -30.94 18.93
C ALA A 44 -9.80 -29.96 17.77
N ARG A 45 -9.16 -28.83 18.06
CA ARG A 45 -8.73 -27.87 17.01
C ARG A 45 -7.78 -28.50 16.01
N VAL A 46 -6.78 -29.23 16.48
CA VAL A 46 -5.82 -29.95 15.61
C VAL A 46 -6.53 -30.99 14.74
N ALA A 47 -7.50 -31.73 15.29
CA ALA A 47 -8.30 -32.68 14.52
C ALA A 47 -9.13 -31.98 13.42
N ASP A 48 -9.77 -30.85 13.76
CA ASP A 48 -10.55 -30.07 12.80
C ASP A 48 -9.67 -29.51 11.66
N TRP A 49 -8.50 -28.98 11.98
CA TRP A 49 -7.57 -28.48 10.95
C TRP A 49 -7.00 -29.60 10.07
N THR A 50 -6.71 -30.76 10.67
CA THR A 50 -6.26 -31.93 9.91
C THR A 50 -7.34 -32.42 8.95
N GLU A 51 -8.60 -32.50 9.40
CA GLU A 51 -9.73 -32.86 8.54
C GLU A 51 -9.95 -31.83 7.43
N GLN A 52 -9.82 -30.53 7.74
CA GLN A 52 -9.89 -29.46 6.74
C GLN A 52 -8.80 -29.62 5.65
N ASN A 53 -7.54 -29.89 6.05
CA ASN A 53 -6.44 -30.13 5.14
C ASN A 53 -6.71 -31.36 4.26
N HIS A 54 -7.22 -32.43 4.83
CA HIS A 54 -7.60 -33.63 4.05
C HIS A 54 -8.66 -33.34 3.00
N ARG A 55 -9.68 -32.55 3.34
CA ARG A 55 -10.73 -32.14 2.38
C ARG A 55 -10.17 -31.26 1.27
N LEU A 56 -9.28 -30.34 1.61
CA LEU A 56 -8.60 -29.50 0.62
C LEU A 56 -7.73 -30.34 -0.31
N SER A 57 -6.90 -31.25 0.21
CA SER A 57 -6.08 -32.15 -0.58
C SER A 57 -6.95 -33.03 -1.51
N ALA A 58 -8.02 -33.60 -1.00
CA ALA A 58 -8.92 -34.42 -1.82
C ALA A 58 -9.53 -33.64 -3.01
N LEU A 59 -9.73 -32.31 -2.89
CA LEU A 59 -10.25 -31.47 -3.96
C LEU A 59 -9.17 -31.05 -4.94
N PHE A 60 -7.95 -30.81 -4.49
CA PHE A 60 -6.90 -30.16 -5.29
C PHE A 60 -5.77 -31.10 -5.73
N ASP A 61 -5.53 -32.23 -5.04
CA ASP A 61 -4.49 -33.19 -5.44
C ASP A 61 -4.65 -33.66 -6.90
N PRO A 62 -5.86 -33.88 -7.45
CA PRO A 62 -6.01 -34.23 -8.86
C PRO A 62 -5.44 -33.20 -9.83
N VAL A 63 -5.32 -31.93 -9.44
CA VAL A 63 -4.70 -30.87 -10.26
C VAL A 63 -3.20 -31.07 -10.40
N LEU A 64 -2.55 -31.77 -9.45
CA LEU A 64 -1.12 -32.09 -9.53
C LEU A 64 -0.80 -33.09 -10.64
N ASP A 65 -1.78 -33.88 -11.05
CA ASP A 65 -1.66 -34.86 -12.14
C ASP A 65 -1.93 -34.26 -13.54
N GLU A 66 -2.34 -32.97 -13.58
CA GLU A 66 -2.57 -32.28 -14.84
C GLU A 66 -1.25 -32.11 -15.62
N PRO A 67 -1.25 -32.37 -16.95
CA PRO A 67 -0.04 -32.21 -17.75
C PRO A 67 0.43 -30.76 -17.75
N ILE A 68 1.71 -30.56 -17.44
CA ILE A 68 2.32 -29.24 -17.44
C ILE A 68 2.21 -28.62 -18.84
N PRO A 69 1.68 -27.39 -19.01
CA PRO A 69 1.56 -26.76 -20.32
C PRO A 69 2.89 -26.75 -21.09
N PRO A 70 2.88 -27.07 -22.39
CA PRO A 70 4.13 -27.18 -23.21
C PRO A 70 4.97 -25.92 -23.21
N GLN A 71 4.35 -24.75 -23.01
CA GLN A 71 5.04 -23.44 -22.91
C GLN A 71 5.96 -23.36 -21.68
N ILE A 72 5.56 -23.95 -20.55
CA ILE A 72 6.35 -23.96 -19.30
C ILE A 72 7.52 -24.94 -19.45
N THR A 73 7.27 -26.13 -19.98
CA THR A 73 8.34 -27.12 -20.24
C THR A 73 9.35 -26.63 -21.28
N ALA A 74 8.90 -25.91 -22.32
CA ALA A 74 9.77 -25.26 -23.29
C ALA A 74 10.63 -24.16 -22.66
N ALA A 75 10.07 -23.33 -21.80
CA ALA A 75 10.81 -22.28 -21.09
C ALA A 75 11.91 -22.85 -20.17
N ILE A 76 11.65 -23.98 -19.50
CA ILE A 76 12.64 -24.68 -18.65
C ILE A 76 13.74 -25.30 -19.52
N ALA A 77 13.38 -25.91 -20.64
CA ALA A 77 14.33 -26.53 -21.58
C ALA A 77 15.27 -25.47 -22.22
N HIS A 78 14.75 -24.29 -22.58
CA HIS A 78 15.56 -23.17 -23.07
C HIS A 78 16.51 -22.62 -22.02
N GLY A 79 16.12 -22.58 -20.75
CA GLY A 79 16.99 -22.19 -19.63
C GLY A 79 18.15 -23.16 -19.37
N GLN A 80 17.99 -24.45 -19.69
CA GLN A 80 19.05 -25.46 -19.52
C GLN A 80 20.03 -25.52 -20.69
N GLN A 81 19.63 -25.17 -21.91
CA GLN A 81 20.50 -25.21 -23.10
C GLN A 81 21.56 -24.09 -23.15
N GLN A 82 21.48 -23.07 -22.29
CA GLN A 82 22.48 -22.01 -22.24
C GLN A 82 23.70 -22.30 -21.36
N ARG A 83 23.89 -23.55 -20.89
CA ARG A 83 25.04 -23.94 -20.06
C ARG A 83 25.93 -24.98 -20.75
N THR A 84 26.52 -24.66 -21.87
CA THR A 84 27.74 -25.36 -22.33
C THR A 84 28.86 -24.34 -22.49
N PRO A 85 29.91 -24.38 -21.62
CA PRO A 85 31.08 -23.56 -21.82
C PRO A 85 32.02 -24.31 -22.81
N ALA A 86 32.17 -23.77 -24.02
CA ALA A 86 33.32 -24.10 -24.83
C ALA A 86 34.56 -23.42 -24.25
N TRP A 87 35.33 -24.16 -23.49
CA TRP A 87 36.58 -23.71 -22.91
C TRP A 87 37.71 -23.93 -23.88
N THR A 88 38.21 -22.90 -24.54
CA THR A 88 39.63 -22.77 -24.91
C THR A 88 39.99 -21.31 -25.13
N SER A 89 41.14 -20.94 -24.56
CA SER A 89 42.03 -19.79 -24.87
C SER A 89 41.82 -18.49 -24.11
N SER A 90 42.86 -18.16 -23.40
CA SER A 90 43.29 -16.88 -22.75
C SER A 90 42.28 -16.23 -21.78
N TRP A 91 42.40 -16.65 -20.51
CA TRP A 91 41.60 -16.05 -19.44
C TRP A 91 41.85 -14.53 -19.26
N ALA A 92 43.04 -14.04 -19.66
CA ALA A 92 43.37 -12.61 -19.62
C ALA A 92 42.53 -11.78 -20.63
N MET A 93 42.28 -12.31 -21.85
CA MET A 93 41.46 -11.61 -22.83
C MET A 93 39.95 -11.68 -22.47
N ARG A 94 39.54 -12.76 -21.78
CA ARG A 94 38.19 -12.91 -21.23
C ARG A 94 37.92 -12.00 -20.03
N ALA A 95 38.92 -11.81 -19.15
CA ALA A 95 38.84 -10.86 -18.05
C ALA A 95 38.72 -9.41 -18.57
N ALA A 96 39.52 -9.03 -19.59
CA ALA A 96 39.40 -7.73 -20.22
C ALA A 96 38.08 -7.49 -20.92
N ALA A 97 37.54 -8.50 -21.61
CA ALA A 97 36.22 -8.44 -22.24
C ALA A 97 35.09 -8.37 -21.19
N SER A 98 35.20 -9.12 -20.08
CA SER A 98 34.24 -9.06 -18.98
C SER A 98 34.25 -7.69 -18.28
N PHE A 99 35.41 -7.09 -18.08
CA PHE A 99 35.51 -5.72 -17.55
C PHE A 99 34.96 -4.68 -18.52
N ALA A 100 35.19 -4.82 -19.82
CA ALA A 100 34.61 -3.93 -20.83
C ALA A 100 33.09 -4.06 -20.89
N ILE A 101 32.54 -5.29 -20.85
CA ILE A 101 31.09 -5.52 -20.81
C ILE A 101 30.48 -5.03 -19.48
N LEU A 102 31.19 -5.19 -18.35
CA LEU A 102 30.76 -4.66 -17.06
C LEU A 102 30.78 -3.12 -17.04
N ALA A 103 31.81 -2.50 -17.62
CA ALA A 103 31.88 -1.05 -17.73
C ALA A 103 30.82 -0.48 -18.67
N VAL A 104 30.62 -1.10 -19.86
CA VAL A 104 29.55 -0.72 -20.79
C VAL A 104 28.18 -1.05 -20.18
N GLY A 105 28.01 -2.20 -19.53
CA GLY A 105 26.80 -2.57 -18.82
C GLY A 105 26.53 -1.65 -17.62
N ALA A 106 27.55 -1.21 -16.89
CA ALA A 106 27.41 -0.22 -15.82
C ALA A 106 27.04 1.17 -16.36
N VAL A 107 27.65 1.61 -17.45
CA VAL A 107 27.33 2.91 -18.09
C VAL A 107 25.94 2.87 -18.75
N LEU A 108 25.63 1.81 -19.48
CA LEU A 108 24.30 1.63 -20.07
C LEU A 108 23.25 1.30 -19.03
N GLY A 109 23.56 0.47 -18.03
CA GLY A 109 22.67 0.13 -16.94
C GLY A 109 22.44 1.31 -16.00
N PHE A 110 23.47 2.11 -15.70
CA PHE A 110 23.34 3.33 -14.91
C PHE A 110 22.69 4.46 -15.72
N GLY A 111 22.97 4.53 -17.02
CA GLY A 111 22.25 5.42 -17.96
C GLY A 111 20.81 4.99 -18.16
N ALA A 112 20.53 3.71 -18.38
CA ALA A 112 19.20 3.16 -18.44
C ALA A 112 18.49 3.18 -17.08
N ALA A 113 19.17 2.94 -15.97
CA ALA A 113 18.62 3.10 -14.63
C ALA A 113 18.32 4.58 -14.30
N ARG A 114 19.09 5.53 -14.83
CA ARG A 114 18.72 6.95 -14.76
C ARG A 114 17.64 7.37 -15.78
N TYR A 115 17.52 6.66 -16.89
CA TYR A 115 16.51 6.95 -17.94
C TYR A 115 15.22 6.13 -17.79
N MET A 116 15.29 4.92 -17.22
CA MET A 116 14.15 3.99 -17.03
C MET A 116 13.91 3.63 -15.57
N GLY A 117 14.85 3.86 -14.68
CA GLY A 117 14.80 3.66 -13.24
C GLY A 117 14.88 4.97 -12.47
N GLY A 118 14.58 6.09 -13.15
CA GLY A 118 13.76 7.03 -12.46
C GLY A 118 12.48 6.25 -12.12
N SER A 119 12.37 5.72 -10.95
CA SER A 119 11.24 6.15 -10.14
C SER A 119 11.21 7.64 -10.47
N GLU A 120 10.31 8.05 -11.38
CA GLU A 120 9.81 9.37 -11.26
C GLU A 120 9.47 9.42 -9.77
N ASP A 121 10.27 10.15 -9.01
CA ASP A 121 9.69 10.98 -8.00
C ASP A 121 8.66 11.76 -8.82
N ILE A 122 7.51 11.15 -9.00
CA ILE A 122 6.31 11.82 -9.42
C ILE A 122 6.11 12.75 -8.25
N GLY A 123 6.76 13.93 -8.34
CA GLY A 123 6.88 14.82 -7.21
C GLY A 123 5.49 14.97 -6.64
N LEU A 124 5.34 15.08 -5.36
CA LEU A 124 4.05 15.18 -4.67
C LEU A 124 2.99 15.95 -5.49
N GLN A 125 3.43 16.97 -6.24
CA GLN A 125 2.59 17.75 -7.12
C GLN A 125 1.91 16.93 -8.25
N ALA A 126 2.54 15.87 -8.73
CA ALA A 126 1.97 15.03 -9.80
C ALA A 126 1.14 13.86 -9.25
N SER A 127 1.49 13.30 -8.07
CA SER A 127 0.75 12.21 -7.42
C SER A 127 -0.52 12.71 -6.70
N LEU A 128 -0.44 13.87 -6.07
CA LEU A 128 -1.49 14.45 -5.24
C LEU A 128 -2.90 14.48 -5.88
N PRO A 129 -3.10 14.98 -7.11
CA PRO A 129 -4.44 14.98 -7.70
C PRO A 129 -4.93 13.56 -8.01
N THR A 130 -4.06 12.61 -8.31
CA THR A 130 -4.43 11.23 -8.58
C THR A 130 -4.89 10.51 -7.30
N GLU A 131 -4.19 10.69 -6.20
CA GLU A 131 -4.56 10.15 -4.89
C GLU A 131 -5.88 10.74 -4.40
N ALA A 132 -6.03 12.07 -4.48
CA ALA A 132 -7.25 12.77 -4.09
C ALA A 132 -8.47 12.33 -4.92
N GLN A 133 -8.30 12.15 -6.24
CA GLN A 133 -9.37 11.67 -7.12
C GLN A 133 -9.71 10.20 -6.86
N THR A 134 -8.72 9.38 -6.51
CA THR A 134 -8.95 7.99 -6.10
C THR A 134 -9.74 7.93 -4.80
N ALA A 135 -9.36 8.72 -3.80
CA ALA A 135 -10.12 8.84 -2.56
C ALA A 135 -11.55 9.32 -2.83
N PHE A 136 -11.72 10.32 -3.69
CA PHE A 136 -13.05 10.81 -4.06
C PHE A 136 -13.93 9.72 -4.67
N LYS A 137 -13.42 8.94 -5.64
CA LYS A 137 -14.17 7.85 -6.29
C LYS A 137 -14.64 6.78 -5.30
N VAL A 138 -13.83 6.49 -4.27
CA VAL A 138 -14.18 5.52 -3.23
C VAL A 138 -15.27 6.06 -2.31
N TYR A 139 -15.15 7.31 -1.87
CA TYR A 139 -15.99 7.84 -0.78
C TYR A 139 -17.15 8.74 -1.25
N VAL A 140 -17.25 9.06 -2.54
CA VAL A 140 -18.37 9.88 -3.06
C VAL A 140 -19.73 9.18 -2.90
N ALA A 141 -19.76 7.87 -3.11
CA ALA A 141 -20.97 7.06 -3.00
C ALA A 141 -21.22 6.52 -1.57
N GLU A 142 -20.20 6.58 -0.71
CA GLU A 142 -20.30 6.03 0.65
C GLU A 142 -21.06 7.02 1.55
N LYS A 143 -22.19 6.56 2.12
CA LYS A 143 -23.02 7.38 3.01
C LYS A 143 -22.84 7.04 4.48
N ARG A 144 -22.65 5.77 4.80
CA ARG A 144 -22.63 5.29 6.18
C ARG A 144 -21.24 5.35 6.81
N HIS A 145 -20.22 5.01 6.04
CA HIS A 145 -18.82 4.89 6.52
C HIS A 145 -17.87 5.84 5.78
N ALA A 146 -18.39 6.98 5.31
CA ALA A 146 -17.58 7.96 4.60
C ALA A 146 -16.48 8.57 5.47
N VAL A 147 -16.71 8.69 6.77
CA VAL A 147 -15.81 9.31 7.75
C VAL A 147 -15.51 8.37 8.91
N GLU A 148 -14.36 8.55 9.54
CA GLU A 148 -13.97 7.85 10.77
C GLU A 148 -14.38 8.64 11.99
N VAL A 149 -14.29 9.98 11.92
CA VAL A 149 -14.71 10.89 12.96
C VAL A 149 -15.73 11.88 12.38
N PRO A 150 -16.96 11.92 12.91
CA PRO A 150 -18.02 12.80 12.42
C PRO A 150 -17.75 14.27 12.79
N ALA A 151 -18.40 15.17 12.06
CA ALA A 151 -18.29 16.62 12.30
C ALA A 151 -18.73 17.06 13.70
N ALA A 152 -19.62 16.28 14.36
CA ALA A 152 -20.03 16.54 15.74
C ALA A 152 -18.85 16.48 16.73
N GLU A 153 -17.76 15.78 16.36
CA GLU A 153 -16.54 15.62 17.15
C GLU A 153 -15.35 16.35 16.51
N VAL A 154 -15.57 17.53 15.93
CA VAL A 154 -14.58 18.29 15.16
C VAL A 154 -13.30 18.60 15.94
N ASP A 155 -13.38 18.83 17.23
CA ASP A 155 -12.21 19.10 18.06
C ASP A 155 -11.35 17.85 18.23
N HIS A 156 -11.97 16.69 18.46
CA HIS A 156 -11.30 15.39 18.48
C HIS A 156 -10.66 15.09 17.10
N LEU A 157 -11.42 15.25 16.02
CA LEU A 157 -10.95 15.08 14.65
C LEU A 157 -9.69 15.92 14.38
N THR A 158 -9.72 17.21 14.76
CA THR A 158 -8.62 18.16 14.58
C THR A 158 -7.38 17.72 15.34
N GLN A 159 -7.53 17.37 16.62
CA GLN A 159 -6.42 16.95 17.47
C GLN A 159 -5.80 15.64 16.98
N TRP A 160 -6.64 14.64 16.69
CA TRP A 160 -6.22 13.34 16.23
C TRP A 160 -5.47 13.39 14.88
N LEU A 161 -6.04 14.06 13.89
CA LEU A 161 -5.41 14.20 12.56
C LEU A 161 -4.12 15.03 12.65
N SER A 162 -4.10 16.11 13.44
CA SER A 162 -2.88 16.92 13.65
C SER A 162 -1.74 16.07 14.24
N THR A 163 -2.06 15.18 15.17
CA THR A 163 -1.07 14.25 15.74
C THR A 163 -0.54 13.27 14.70
N LYS A 164 -1.42 12.70 13.86
CA LYS A 164 -1.03 11.76 12.80
C LYS A 164 -0.24 12.42 11.68
N MET A 165 -0.62 13.61 11.28
CA MET A 165 0.05 14.41 10.24
C MET A 165 1.32 15.11 10.73
N LYS A 166 1.60 15.10 12.04
CA LYS A 166 2.70 15.84 12.71
C LYS A 166 2.72 17.35 12.37
N THR A 167 1.60 17.88 11.97
CA THR A 167 1.38 19.30 11.68
C THR A 167 -0.06 19.69 12.02
N LYS A 168 -0.31 20.97 12.28
CA LYS A 168 -1.66 21.41 12.57
C LYS A 168 -2.53 21.27 11.34
N VAL A 169 -3.64 20.53 11.45
CA VAL A 169 -4.65 20.41 10.41
C VAL A 169 -6.02 20.64 11.03
N ARG A 170 -6.85 21.42 10.36
CA ARG A 170 -8.21 21.70 10.79
C ARG A 170 -9.13 21.74 9.57
N PRO A 171 -10.34 21.15 9.63
CA PRO A 171 -11.30 21.30 8.54
C PRO A 171 -11.64 22.78 8.33
N PRO A 172 -11.50 23.31 7.10
CA PRO A 172 -11.91 24.69 6.81
C PRO A 172 -13.42 24.86 6.94
N ASP A 173 -13.85 25.99 7.48
CA ASP A 173 -15.27 26.34 7.52
C ASP A 173 -15.73 26.84 6.14
N LEU A 174 -16.58 26.03 5.51
CA LEU A 174 -17.16 26.28 4.19
C LEU A 174 -18.66 26.59 4.25
N ALA A 175 -19.21 26.83 5.45
CA ALA A 175 -20.65 27.09 5.64
C ALA A 175 -21.14 28.31 4.88
N SER A 176 -20.32 29.36 4.76
CA SER A 176 -20.63 30.58 4.00
C SER A 176 -20.83 30.30 2.49
N LEU A 177 -20.27 29.21 1.97
CA LEU A 177 -20.44 28.75 0.60
C LEU A 177 -21.51 27.64 0.44
N GLY A 178 -22.26 27.34 1.54
CA GLY A 178 -23.32 26.34 1.53
C GLY A 178 -22.87 24.90 1.70
N TRP A 179 -21.60 24.67 2.11
CA TRP A 179 -21.04 23.34 2.34
C TRP A 179 -21.00 23.03 3.84
N THR A 180 -21.50 21.86 4.20
CA THR A 180 -21.54 21.37 5.58
C THR A 180 -20.50 20.26 5.74
N LEU A 181 -19.64 20.38 6.75
CA LEU A 181 -18.70 19.33 7.10
C LEU A 181 -19.47 18.07 7.55
N ILE A 182 -19.16 16.93 6.98
CA ILE A 182 -19.67 15.62 7.40
C ILE A 182 -18.73 14.99 8.42
N GLY A 183 -17.43 15.18 8.25
CA GLY A 183 -16.37 14.68 9.12
C GLY A 183 -15.07 14.49 8.37
N GLY A 184 -14.19 13.65 8.93
CA GLY A 184 -12.90 13.38 8.32
C GLY A 184 -12.40 11.97 8.60
N ARG A 185 -11.30 11.62 7.93
CA ARG A 185 -10.63 10.34 8.07
C ARG A 185 -9.14 10.41 7.75
N LEU A 186 -8.40 9.42 8.23
CA LEU A 186 -7.00 9.22 7.90
C LEU A 186 -6.90 8.27 6.70
N LEU A 187 -5.97 8.56 5.78
CA LEU A 187 -5.68 7.72 4.61
C LEU A 187 -4.18 7.47 4.50
N PRO A 188 -3.75 6.34 3.94
CA PRO A 188 -2.39 6.16 3.48
C PRO A 188 -2.16 6.97 2.20
N SER A 189 -0.93 7.45 1.99
CA SER A 189 -0.49 8.06 0.74
C SER A 189 0.95 7.65 0.42
N SER A 190 1.43 7.98 -0.77
CA SER A 190 2.83 7.76 -1.16
C SER A 190 3.82 8.50 -0.25
N GLU A 191 3.41 9.66 0.30
CA GLU A 191 4.23 10.53 1.16
C GLU A 191 3.99 10.30 2.67
N GLY A 192 3.31 9.20 3.04
CA GLY A 192 2.97 8.89 4.43
C GLY A 192 1.50 9.12 4.76
N PRO A 193 1.14 9.61 5.97
CA PRO A 193 -0.24 9.84 6.31
C PRO A 193 -0.84 11.01 5.52
N ALA A 194 -2.09 10.82 5.08
CA ALA A 194 -2.93 11.85 4.50
C ALA A 194 -4.25 11.96 5.27
N CYS A 195 -4.90 13.10 5.22
CA CYS A 195 -6.24 13.25 5.78
C CYS A 195 -7.24 13.76 4.74
N LEU A 196 -8.49 13.37 4.94
CA LEU A 196 -9.60 13.70 4.07
C LEU A 196 -10.71 14.33 4.89
N PHE A 197 -11.15 15.53 4.51
CA PHE A 197 -12.36 16.15 5.01
C PHE A 197 -13.45 16.09 3.95
N ILE A 198 -14.65 15.69 4.36
CA ILE A 198 -15.79 15.49 3.46
C ILE A 198 -16.85 16.52 3.78
N TYR A 199 -17.36 17.17 2.73
CA TYR A 199 -18.40 18.17 2.81
C TYR A 199 -19.52 17.82 1.83
N ASP A 200 -20.75 18.01 2.29
CA ASP A 200 -21.94 17.88 1.45
C ASP A 200 -22.70 19.23 1.41
N ASP A 201 -23.31 19.52 0.27
CA ASP A 201 -24.23 20.66 0.14
C ASP A 201 -25.68 20.23 0.31
N LYS A 202 -26.60 21.19 0.29
CA LYS A 202 -28.04 20.93 0.43
C LYS A 202 -28.64 20.11 -0.73
N ALA A 203 -27.98 20.08 -1.88
CA ALA A 203 -28.39 19.31 -3.05
C ALA A 203 -27.83 17.87 -3.02
N GLY A 204 -27.04 17.51 -2.00
CA GLY A 204 -26.39 16.21 -1.89
C GLY A 204 -25.15 16.06 -2.76
N ARG A 205 -24.60 17.18 -3.30
CA ARG A 205 -23.30 17.16 -3.98
C ARG A 205 -22.20 17.10 -2.92
N ARG A 206 -21.12 16.43 -3.24
CA ARG A 206 -20.00 16.19 -2.32
C ARG A 206 -18.71 16.80 -2.85
N VAL A 207 -17.96 17.45 -1.96
CA VAL A 207 -16.57 17.85 -2.19
C VAL A 207 -15.70 17.31 -1.08
N MET A 208 -14.44 17.06 -1.40
CA MET A 208 -13.46 16.53 -0.47
C MET A 208 -12.20 17.39 -0.48
N VAL A 209 -11.72 17.71 0.71
CA VAL A 209 -10.42 18.37 0.91
C VAL A 209 -9.45 17.31 1.39
N TYR A 210 -8.51 16.95 0.52
CA TYR A 210 -7.44 15.99 0.77
C TYR A 210 -6.15 16.75 1.11
N LEU A 211 -5.49 16.34 2.19
CA LEU A 211 -4.23 16.91 2.65
C LEU A 211 -3.21 15.80 2.83
N VAL A 212 -1.98 16.08 2.40
CA VAL A 212 -0.85 15.16 2.52
C VAL A 212 0.40 15.91 2.97
N SER A 213 1.36 15.21 3.57
CA SER A 213 2.63 15.82 3.99
C SER A 213 3.43 16.30 2.77
N ASN A 214 3.97 17.51 2.86
CA ASN A 214 4.91 18.10 1.91
C ASN A 214 6.27 18.28 2.60
N ALA A 215 7.06 17.20 2.62
CA ALA A 215 8.32 17.15 3.34
C ALA A 215 9.34 18.21 2.84
N ASN A 216 9.26 18.58 1.57
CA ASN A 216 10.17 19.54 0.93
C ASN A 216 9.76 21.00 1.16
N ASN A 217 8.59 21.27 1.78
CA ASN A 217 8.02 22.62 1.93
C ASN A 217 7.90 23.39 0.60
N GLU A 218 7.65 22.69 -0.50
CA GLU A 218 7.48 23.31 -1.80
C GLU A 218 6.19 24.12 -1.85
N GLY A 219 6.24 25.24 -2.55
CA GLY A 219 5.07 26.08 -2.81
C GLY A 219 4.72 26.08 -4.29
N THR A 220 3.45 25.89 -4.64
CA THR A 220 2.98 25.96 -6.03
C THR A 220 1.75 26.86 -6.17
N THR A 221 1.50 27.30 -7.39
CA THR A 221 0.21 27.92 -7.74
C THR A 221 -0.87 26.86 -7.78
N VAL A 222 -2.14 27.28 -7.60
CA VAL A 222 -3.29 26.37 -7.73
C VAL A 222 -3.38 25.85 -9.16
N GLN A 223 -3.36 24.53 -9.29
CA GLN A 223 -3.47 23.82 -10.55
C GLN A 223 -4.81 23.12 -10.67
N PHE A 224 -5.22 22.78 -11.89
CA PHE A 224 -6.47 22.11 -12.18
C PHE A 224 -6.22 20.82 -12.94
N ARG A 225 -6.93 19.76 -12.57
CA ARG A 225 -6.95 18.46 -13.28
C ARG A 225 -8.40 17.97 -13.40
N ASP A 226 -8.79 17.55 -14.61
CA ASP A 226 -10.03 16.82 -14.87
C ASP A 226 -9.69 15.41 -15.33
N GLN A 227 -10.28 14.41 -14.71
CA GLN A 227 -10.15 13.03 -15.11
C GLN A 227 -11.51 12.34 -15.04
N ASN A 228 -12.13 12.14 -16.20
CA ASN A 228 -13.44 11.48 -16.34
C ASN A 228 -14.54 12.15 -15.49
N GLY A 229 -14.58 13.49 -15.49
CA GLY A 229 -15.58 14.29 -14.76
C GLY A 229 -15.30 14.45 -13.27
N VAL A 230 -14.26 13.80 -12.72
CA VAL A 230 -13.75 14.09 -11.37
C VAL A 230 -12.69 15.19 -11.49
N ARG A 231 -12.98 16.33 -10.91
CA ARG A 231 -12.14 17.53 -11.03
C ARG A 231 -11.47 17.88 -9.73
N SER A 232 -10.20 18.26 -9.80
CA SER A 232 -9.39 18.65 -8.65
C SER A 232 -8.71 19.97 -8.88
N LEU A 233 -8.75 20.84 -7.87
CA LEU A 233 -7.85 21.97 -7.71
C LEU A 233 -6.82 21.58 -6.66
N TYR A 234 -5.53 21.66 -6.97
CA TYR A 234 -4.47 21.21 -6.06
C TYR A 234 -3.28 22.17 -6.07
N TRP A 235 -2.60 22.23 -4.93
CA TRP A 235 -1.42 23.07 -4.73
C TRP A 235 -0.58 22.55 -3.57
N LEU A 236 0.66 22.98 -3.49
CA LEU A 236 1.54 22.80 -2.34
C LEU A 236 1.71 24.13 -1.62
N GLU A 237 1.63 24.14 -0.30
CA GLU A 237 1.86 25.33 0.52
C GLU A 237 2.35 24.93 1.92
N GLY A 238 3.59 25.36 2.24
CA GLY A 238 4.21 25.01 3.51
C GLY A 238 4.36 23.48 3.67
N PRO A 239 4.09 22.95 4.87
CA PRO A 239 4.30 21.54 5.18
C PRO A 239 3.25 20.61 4.58
N LEU A 240 2.29 21.12 3.80
CA LEU A 240 1.16 20.35 3.28
C LEU A 240 0.96 20.52 1.76
N GLY A 241 0.54 19.43 1.13
CA GLY A 241 -0.11 19.43 -0.18
C GLY A 241 -1.63 19.37 -0.01
N TYR A 242 -2.35 20.11 -0.82
CA TYR A 242 -3.80 20.28 -0.78
C TYR A 242 -4.44 19.87 -2.09
N ALA A 243 -5.53 19.12 -2.03
CA ALA A 243 -6.38 18.89 -3.19
C ALA A 243 -7.86 19.00 -2.81
N LEU A 244 -8.58 19.89 -3.49
CA LEU A 244 -10.03 20.01 -3.44
C LEU A 244 -10.60 19.26 -4.63
N THR A 245 -11.38 18.21 -4.40
CA THR A 245 -11.90 17.30 -5.43
C THR A 245 -13.42 17.20 -5.35
N GLY A 246 -14.06 17.20 -6.51
CA GLY A 246 -15.52 17.07 -6.63
C GLY A 246 -15.97 16.86 -8.08
N ASN A 247 -17.26 16.53 -8.27
CA ASN A 247 -17.93 16.48 -9.57
C ASN A 247 -18.57 17.84 -9.91
N LEU A 248 -17.82 18.91 -9.66
CA LEU A 248 -18.25 20.29 -9.87
C LEU A 248 -17.44 20.94 -10.99
N ASP A 249 -17.97 21.94 -11.63
CA ASP A 249 -17.19 22.71 -12.60
C ASP A 249 -16.07 23.49 -11.93
N ARG A 250 -15.02 23.81 -12.71
CA ARG A 250 -13.88 24.57 -12.21
C ARG A 250 -14.31 25.90 -11.57
N GLY A 251 -15.33 26.55 -12.14
CA GLY A 251 -15.88 27.81 -11.63
C GLY A 251 -16.48 27.66 -10.22
N ASP A 252 -17.13 26.53 -9.93
CA ASP A 252 -17.71 26.23 -8.61
C ASP A 252 -16.66 25.78 -7.58
N LEU A 253 -15.59 25.13 -8.04
CA LEU A 253 -14.48 24.70 -7.16
C LEU A 253 -13.57 25.87 -6.74
N MET A 254 -13.38 26.88 -7.59
CA MET A 254 -12.47 27.99 -7.33
C MET A 254 -12.80 28.80 -6.07
N PRO A 255 -14.07 29.19 -5.80
CA PRO A 255 -14.42 29.88 -4.56
C PRO A 255 -14.13 29.04 -3.30
N ILE A 256 -14.38 27.72 -3.39
CA ILE A 256 -14.11 26.81 -2.29
C ILE A 256 -12.60 26.72 -2.05
N ALA A 257 -11.80 26.52 -3.10
CA ALA A 257 -10.35 26.49 -3.00
C ALA A 257 -9.75 27.78 -2.43
N ALA A 258 -10.32 28.94 -2.77
CA ALA A 258 -9.89 30.22 -2.22
C ALA A 258 -10.09 30.28 -0.70
N VAL A 259 -11.25 29.83 -0.19
CA VAL A 259 -11.52 29.75 1.25
C VAL A 259 -10.63 28.72 1.93
N VAL A 260 -10.44 27.52 1.32
CA VAL A 260 -9.52 26.50 1.86
C VAL A 260 -8.11 27.08 1.99
N LYS A 261 -7.62 27.75 0.94
CA LYS A 261 -6.28 28.35 0.93
C LYS A 261 -6.13 29.47 1.98
N ASP A 262 -7.14 30.30 2.15
CA ASP A 262 -7.13 31.40 3.14
C ASP A 262 -7.16 30.87 4.59
N LYS A 263 -8.03 29.92 4.87
CA LYS A 263 -8.25 29.38 6.22
C LYS A 263 -7.19 28.40 6.71
N MET A 264 -6.38 27.84 5.80
CA MET A 264 -5.35 26.85 6.12
C MET A 264 -3.92 27.42 5.98
N ARG A 265 -3.76 28.73 5.84
CA ARG A 265 -2.46 29.40 6.00
C ARG A 265 -2.02 29.34 7.46
N PHE A 266 -0.81 28.84 7.67
CA PHE A 266 -0.14 28.75 8.97
C PHE A 266 0.85 29.92 9.14
#